data_001c27461def0e65b17528a5a936e8df
#
_entry.id   001c27461def0e65b17528a5a936e8df
#
_cell.length_a   1.000
_cell.length_b   1.000
_cell.length_c   1.000
_cell.angle_alpha   90.00
_cell.angle_beta   90.00
_cell.angle_gamma   90.00
#
_symmetry.space_group_name_H-M   'P 1'
#
loop_
_entity.id
_entity.type
_entity.pdbx_description
1 polymer ?
#
loop_
_entity_poly.entity_id
_entity_poly.type
_entity_poly.pdbx_seq_one_letter_code
_entity_poly.pdbx_strand_id
1 'polypeptide(L)'
;MKKMTSLISAVLVMFAFSSPITSIAKSAEFFSIGTGGPTGVYFQVGNAVCKMVATIQSADHGRKKGTDKAYRCSAPSTGGSTYNIGQIMQGELQFGVAQSDWQYHAYNGTRPDKVKPYDKLRAVFSAHPEPFQIIARKGSRIKDWKSLKGKKVNIGNPGSGQRGTFEVLMEAHGVD
;
A
#
# COMPACT_ATOMS: atom_id res chain seq x y z
N MET A 1 27.11 87.34 24.96
CA MET A 1 26.09 86.84 24.04
C MET A 1 26.77 85.79 23.13
N LYS A 2 26.67 84.51 23.50
CA LYS A 2 27.28 83.39 22.72
C LYS A 2 26.16 82.58 22.09
N LYS A 3 26.17 82.50 20.78
CA LYS A 3 25.24 81.66 19.98
C LYS A 3 25.70 80.21 20.03
N MET A 4 24.88 79.38 20.52
CA MET A 4 25.09 77.94 20.54
C MET A 4 24.40 77.31 19.32
N THR A 5 25.20 76.86 18.35
CA THR A 5 24.72 76.14 17.17
C THR A 5 24.59 74.67 17.52
N SER A 6 23.35 74.20 17.48
CA SER A 6 23.02 72.80 17.67
C SER A 6 23.24 71.99 16.34
N LEU A 7 24.14 71.02 16.39
CA LEU A 7 24.35 70.03 15.34
C LEU A 7 23.31 68.90 15.54
N ILE A 8 22.36 68.82 14.64
CA ILE A 8 21.44 67.69 14.58
C ILE A 8 22.10 66.61 13.70
N SER A 9 22.66 65.59 14.33
CA SER A 9 23.11 64.38 13.63
C SER A 9 21.91 63.55 13.23
N ALA A 10 21.60 63.46 11.92
CA ALA A 10 20.63 62.57 11.35
C ALA A 10 21.24 61.15 11.29
N VAL A 11 20.80 60.28 12.21
CA VAL A 11 21.10 58.85 12.16
C VAL A 11 20.12 58.20 11.17
N LEU A 12 20.63 57.89 9.98
CA LEU A 12 19.89 57.15 8.97
C LEU A 12 19.87 55.69 9.37
N VAL A 13 18.79 55.21 9.99
CA VAL A 13 18.58 53.79 10.29
C VAL A 13 18.17 53.09 9.01
N MET A 14 19.11 52.39 8.36
CA MET A 14 18.79 51.45 7.27
C MET A 14 18.09 50.25 7.88
N PHE A 15 16.76 50.22 7.81
CA PHE A 15 15.98 49.00 7.98
C PHE A 15 16.23 48.11 6.75
N ALA A 16 17.15 47.16 6.87
CA ALA A 16 17.26 46.05 5.92
C ALA A 16 15.98 45.24 6.05
N PHE A 17 15.07 45.37 5.09
CA PHE A 17 13.96 44.50 4.88
C PHE A 17 14.53 43.14 4.47
N SER A 18 14.88 42.29 5.44
CA SER A 18 15.06 40.88 5.25
C SER A 18 13.66 40.28 5.01
N SER A 19 13.23 40.23 3.73
CA SER A 19 12.05 39.48 3.34
C SER A 19 12.28 38.01 3.75
N PRO A 20 11.42 37.42 4.59
CA PRO A 20 11.53 36.00 4.86
C PRO A 20 11.31 35.28 3.51
N ILE A 21 12.35 34.64 3.03
CA ILE A 21 12.20 33.67 1.93
C ILE A 21 11.41 32.52 2.52
N THR A 22 10.09 32.60 2.47
CA THR A 22 9.20 31.47 2.73
C THR A 22 9.43 30.49 1.59
N SER A 23 10.40 29.59 1.78
CA SER A 23 10.45 28.38 0.98
C SER A 23 9.13 27.65 1.23
N ILE A 24 8.23 27.68 0.26
CA ILE A 24 7.03 26.85 0.24
C ILE A 24 7.53 25.42 0.25
N ALA A 25 7.57 24.83 1.44
CA ALA A 25 7.87 23.42 1.57
C ALA A 25 6.79 22.66 0.80
N LYS A 26 7.19 22.05 -0.31
CA LYS A 26 6.33 21.25 -1.16
C LYS A 26 5.78 20.09 -0.34
N SER A 27 4.46 20.06 -0.10
CA SER A 27 3.86 18.99 0.69
C SER A 27 4.00 17.67 -0.05
N ALA A 28 4.56 16.67 0.63
CA ALA A 28 4.61 15.33 0.09
C ALA A 28 3.21 14.69 0.14
N GLU A 29 2.81 14.04 -0.93
CA GLU A 29 1.61 13.22 -1.00
C GLU A 29 1.96 11.80 -0.51
N PHE A 30 1.28 11.33 0.54
CA PHE A 30 1.50 10.03 1.13
C PHE A 30 0.52 9.02 0.56
N PHE A 31 1.00 7.81 0.28
CA PHE A 31 0.15 6.69 -0.06
C PHE A 31 0.70 5.37 0.49
N SER A 32 -0.21 4.44 0.73
CA SER A 32 0.12 3.12 1.28
C SER A 32 -0.31 2.01 0.34
N ILE A 33 0.51 0.97 0.25
CA ILE A 33 0.23 -0.26 -0.49
C ILE A 33 0.04 -1.38 0.53
N GLY A 34 -1.18 -1.83 0.76
CA GLY A 34 -1.45 -3.01 1.59
C GLY A 34 -0.80 -4.25 1.00
N THR A 35 -0.13 -5.05 1.81
CA THR A 35 0.65 -6.20 1.33
C THR A 35 0.12 -7.53 1.88
N GLY A 36 0.88 -8.22 2.66
CA GLY A 36 0.58 -9.48 3.33
C GLY A 36 1.55 -9.70 4.49
N GLY A 37 1.75 -10.93 4.90
CA GLY A 37 2.73 -11.26 5.92
C GLY A 37 4.16 -10.87 5.51
N PRO A 38 5.04 -10.49 6.47
CA PRO A 38 6.36 -9.92 6.16
C PRO A 38 7.30 -10.88 5.43
N THR A 39 7.06 -12.18 5.50
CA THR A 39 7.82 -13.22 4.77
C THR A 39 7.21 -13.55 3.40
N GLY A 40 6.04 -12.99 3.08
CA GLY A 40 5.31 -13.28 1.86
C GLY A 40 5.75 -12.43 0.66
N VAL A 41 5.39 -12.90 -0.55
CA VAL A 41 5.71 -12.22 -1.81
C VAL A 41 5.05 -10.84 -1.88
N TYR A 42 3.83 -10.67 -1.41
CA TYR A 42 3.13 -9.38 -1.43
C TYR A 42 3.91 -8.28 -0.70
N PHE A 43 4.51 -8.62 0.44
CA PHE A 43 5.34 -7.67 1.19
C PHE A 43 6.58 -7.26 0.38
N GLN A 44 7.23 -8.20 -0.28
CA GLN A 44 8.37 -7.90 -1.15
C GLN A 44 7.97 -7.04 -2.35
N VAL A 45 6.85 -7.36 -3.00
CA VAL A 45 6.31 -6.60 -4.15
C VAL A 45 5.99 -5.15 -3.73
N GLY A 46 5.25 -4.95 -2.64
CA GLY A 46 4.90 -3.61 -2.17
C GLY A 46 6.13 -2.76 -1.83
N ASN A 47 7.11 -3.34 -1.14
CA ASN A 47 8.36 -2.65 -0.83
C ASN A 47 9.19 -2.35 -2.09
N ALA A 48 9.22 -3.25 -3.07
CA ALA A 48 9.90 -3.01 -4.35
C ALA A 48 9.27 -1.83 -5.11
N VAL A 49 7.93 -1.75 -5.15
CA VAL A 49 7.22 -0.61 -5.77
C VAL A 49 7.55 0.70 -5.04
N CYS A 50 7.51 0.71 -3.70
CA CYS A 50 7.86 1.90 -2.93
C CYS A 50 9.32 2.34 -3.18
N LYS A 51 10.24 1.38 -3.29
CA LYS A 51 11.65 1.67 -3.63
C LYS A 51 11.78 2.26 -5.03
N MET A 52 11.05 1.74 -6.03
CA MET A 52 11.03 2.29 -7.38
C MET A 52 10.51 3.73 -7.39
N VAL A 53 9.41 4.02 -6.69
CA VAL A 53 8.87 5.38 -6.56
C VAL A 53 9.91 6.34 -5.98
N ALA A 54 10.58 5.95 -4.91
CA ALA A 54 11.65 6.76 -4.31
C ALA A 54 12.83 6.99 -5.26
N THR A 55 13.24 5.95 -6.00
CA THR A 55 14.34 6.04 -6.98
C THR A 55 13.99 6.97 -8.14
N ILE A 56 12.79 6.85 -8.71
CA ILE A 56 12.31 7.71 -9.80
C ILE A 56 12.30 9.17 -9.34
N GLN A 57 11.76 9.46 -8.18
CA GLN A 57 11.74 10.82 -7.64
C GLN A 57 13.15 11.38 -7.42
N SER A 58 14.08 10.57 -6.92
CA SER A 58 15.48 11.00 -6.74
C SER A 58 16.15 11.31 -8.07
N ALA A 59 15.86 10.54 -9.12
CA ALA A 59 16.38 10.79 -10.46
C ALA A 59 15.78 12.06 -11.11
N ASP A 60 14.50 12.33 -10.83
CA ASP A 60 13.80 13.51 -11.37
C ASP A 60 14.25 14.82 -10.71
N HIS A 61 14.75 14.79 -9.47
CA HIS A 61 15.34 15.99 -8.83
C HIS A 61 16.56 16.53 -9.58
N GLY A 62 17.22 15.71 -10.39
CA GLY A 62 18.32 16.12 -11.29
C GLY A 62 17.85 16.59 -12.67
N ARG A 63 16.60 16.42 -13.03
CA ARG A 63 16.01 16.80 -14.31
C ARG A 63 14.95 17.86 -14.10
N LYS A 64 15.05 19.01 -14.77
CA LYS A 64 14.12 20.18 -14.67
C LYS A 64 12.66 19.88 -15.07
N LYS A 65 12.25 18.62 -15.18
CA LYS A 65 10.92 18.16 -15.63
C LYS A 65 10.27 17.14 -14.68
N GLY A 66 10.56 17.15 -13.38
CA GLY A 66 9.84 16.35 -12.40
C GLY A 66 8.41 16.87 -12.18
N THR A 67 7.50 15.95 -11.88
CA THR A 67 6.17 16.32 -11.36
C THR A 67 6.38 17.20 -10.13
N ASP A 68 5.61 18.27 -10.01
CA ASP A 68 5.72 19.19 -8.87
C ASP A 68 5.33 18.57 -7.54
N LYS A 69 4.97 17.30 -7.48
CA LYS A 69 4.56 16.56 -6.29
C LYS A 69 5.64 15.57 -5.84
N ALA A 70 6.00 15.65 -4.56
CA ALA A 70 6.77 14.60 -3.92
C ALA A 70 5.81 13.50 -3.41
N TYR A 71 6.14 12.24 -3.65
CA TYR A 71 5.36 11.10 -3.14
C TYR A 71 6.14 10.37 -2.04
N ARG A 72 5.43 9.95 -1.02
CA ARG A 72 5.94 9.09 0.05
C ARG A 72 5.14 7.80 0.06
N CYS A 73 5.78 6.70 -0.29
CA CYS A 73 5.18 5.38 -0.34
C CYS A 73 5.53 4.58 0.91
N SER A 74 4.53 3.89 1.48
CA SER A 74 4.71 2.87 2.52
C SER A 74 4.06 1.55 2.10
N ALA A 75 4.63 0.43 2.53
CA ALA A 75 4.14 -0.91 2.25
C ALA A 75 3.92 -1.69 3.55
N PRO A 76 2.86 -1.38 4.32
CA PRO A 76 2.59 -2.06 5.58
C PRO A 76 2.26 -3.54 5.35
N SER A 77 2.70 -4.38 6.31
CA SER A 77 2.25 -5.75 6.42
C SER A 77 0.77 -5.78 6.82
N THR A 78 -0.03 -6.60 6.12
CA THR A 78 -1.48 -6.68 6.30
C THR A 78 -1.97 -8.13 6.29
N GLY A 79 -3.29 -8.31 6.41
CA GLY A 79 -3.92 -9.62 6.30
C GLY A 79 -3.89 -10.25 4.91
N GLY A 80 -3.68 -9.47 3.85
CA GLY A 80 -3.65 -9.95 2.46
C GLY A 80 -4.87 -9.53 1.63
N SER A 81 -5.26 -10.30 0.62
CA SER A 81 -6.15 -9.91 -0.47
C SER A 81 -7.48 -9.30 -0.05
N THR A 82 -8.29 -10.02 0.73
CA THR A 82 -9.64 -9.54 1.09
C THR A 82 -9.55 -8.40 2.12
N TYR A 83 -8.55 -8.42 3.00
CA TYR A 83 -8.28 -7.32 3.90
C TYR A 83 -7.91 -6.04 3.13
N ASN A 84 -6.96 -6.14 2.19
CA ASN A 84 -6.50 -4.99 1.41
C ASN A 84 -7.64 -4.35 0.60
N ILE A 85 -8.47 -5.17 -0.06
CA ILE A 85 -9.65 -4.70 -0.79
C ILE A 85 -10.60 -3.97 0.16
N GLY A 86 -10.86 -4.52 1.35
CA GLY A 86 -11.71 -3.89 2.36
C GLY A 86 -11.17 -2.54 2.83
N GLN A 87 -9.85 -2.42 3.04
CA GLN A 87 -9.21 -1.17 3.44
C GLN A 87 -9.20 -0.12 2.32
N ILE A 88 -9.04 -0.54 1.05
CA ILE A 88 -9.17 0.36 -0.11
C ILE A 88 -10.60 0.89 -0.20
N MET A 89 -11.60 0.04 0.00
CA MET A 89 -13.00 0.46 -0.01
C MET A 89 -13.31 1.49 1.08
N GLN A 90 -12.66 1.39 2.24
CA GLN A 90 -12.81 2.33 3.37
C GLN A 90 -11.96 3.60 3.20
N GLY A 91 -11.08 3.68 2.21
CA GLY A 91 -10.16 4.81 1.99
C GLY A 91 -8.89 4.78 2.85
N GLU A 92 -8.70 3.74 3.65
CA GLU A 92 -7.52 3.59 4.53
C GLU A 92 -6.24 3.21 3.76
N LEU A 93 -6.39 2.53 2.64
CA LEU A 93 -5.31 2.22 1.71
C LEU A 93 -5.62 2.80 0.32
N GLN A 94 -4.62 3.34 -0.35
CA GLN A 94 -4.73 3.80 -1.73
C GLN A 94 -4.52 2.66 -2.72
N PHE A 95 -3.66 1.69 -2.35
CA PHE A 95 -3.33 0.52 -3.16
C PHE A 95 -3.25 -0.74 -2.29
N GLY A 96 -3.31 -1.90 -2.93
CA GLY A 96 -3.11 -3.17 -2.26
C GLY A 96 -2.73 -4.27 -3.24
N VAL A 97 -1.90 -5.19 -2.77
CA VAL A 97 -1.64 -6.43 -3.52
C VAL A 97 -2.76 -7.41 -3.19
N ALA A 98 -3.38 -7.98 -4.21
CA ALA A 98 -4.49 -8.90 -4.04
C ALA A 98 -4.54 -9.91 -5.20
N GLN A 99 -5.02 -11.12 -4.91
CA GLN A 99 -5.30 -12.14 -5.92
C GLN A 99 -6.38 -11.66 -6.89
N SER A 100 -6.29 -12.08 -8.13
CA SER A 100 -7.21 -11.66 -9.20
C SER A 100 -8.64 -12.15 -9.01
N ASP A 101 -8.83 -13.32 -8.42
CA ASP A 101 -10.15 -13.89 -8.08
C ASP A 101 -10.89 -13.00 -7.07
N TRP A 102 -10.21 -12.54 -6.01
CA TRP A 102 -10.82 -11.65 -5.01
C TRP A 102 -11.09 -10.25 -5.56
N GLN A 103 -10.25 -9.76 -6.47
CA GLN A 103 -10.53 -8.52 -7.21
C GLN A 103 -11.79 -8.66 -8.07
N TYR A 104 -11.92 -9.80 -8.79
CA TYR A 104 -13.09 -10.12 -9.59
C TYR A 104 -14.35 -10.22 -8.72
N HIS A 105 -14.30 -10.95 -7.61
CA HIS A 105 -15.43 -11.12 -6.71
C HIS A 105 -15.89 -9.80 -6.07
N ALA A 106 -14.95 -8.94 -5.65
CA ALA A 106 -15.26 -7.63 -5.12
C ALA A 106 -15.89 -6.72 -6.18
N TYR A 107 -15.30 -6.67 -7.38
CA TYR A 107 -15.80 -5.82 -8.45
C TYR A 107 -17.21 -6.21 -8.91
N ASN A 108 -17.46 -7.51 -9.07
CA ASN A 108 -18.72 -8.04 -9.59
C ASN A 108 -19.75 -8.39 -8.49
N GLY A 109 -19.40 -8.34 -7.21
CA GLY A 109 -20.28 -8.68 -6.10
C GLY A 109 -20.68 -10.16 -6.04
N THR A 110 -19.87 -11.07 -6.58
CA THR A 110 -20.21 -12.50 -6.73
C THR A 110 -19.95 -13.35 -5.49
N ARG A 111 -19.18 -12.86 -4.51
CA ARG A 111 -18.92 -13.53 -3.21
C ARG A 111 -19.04 -12.52 -2.06
N PRO A 112 -20.24 -11.94 -1.83
CA PRO A 112 -20.43 -10.91 -0.79
C PRO A 112 -20.24 -11.44 0.64
N ASP A 113 -20.31 -12.76 0.84
CA ASP A 113 -20.01 -13.49 2.09
C ASP A 113 -18.52 -13.47 2.46
N LYS A 114 -17.64 -13.29 1.50
CA LYS A 114 -16.17 -13.29 1.67
C LYS A 114 -15.52 -11.92 1.46
N VAL A 115 -15.99 -11.15 0.49
CA VAL A 115 -15.50 -9.82 0.18
C VAL A 115 -16.67 -8.90 -0.20
N LYS A 116 -16.73 -7.70 0.39
CA LYS A 116 -17.82 -6.77 0.09
C LYS A 116 -17.75 -6.28 -1.36
N PRO A 117 -18.90 -6.12 -2.05
CA PRO A 117 -18.95 -5.57 -3.39
C PRO A 117 -18.34 -4.16 -3.46
N TYR A 118 -17.51 -3.91 -4.47
CA TYR A 118 -16.87 -2.61 -4.69
C TYR A 118 -16.52 -2.39 -6.17
N ASP A 119 -17.44 -1.84 -6.92
CA ASP A 119 -17.34 -1.57 -8.36
C ASP A 119 -16.36 -0.43 -8.73
N LYS A 120 -15.88 0.32 -7.73
CA LYS A 120 -14.84 1.36 -7.92
C LYS A 120 -13.42 0.81 -7.85
N LEU A 121 -13.25 -0.48 -7.55
CA LEU A 121 -11.92 -1.11 -7.54
C LEU A 121 -11.31 -1.07 -8.97
N ARG A 122 -10.01 -0.83 -9.05
CA ARG A 122 -9.28 -0.81 -10.33
C ARG A 122 -8.00 -1.61 -10.21
N ALA A 123 -7.73 -2.45 -11.22
CA ALA A 123 -6.45 -3.12 -11.36
C ALA A 123 -5.42 -2.15 -11.95
N VAL A 124 -4.21 -2.12 -11.39
CA VAL A 124 -3.11 -1.28 -11.86
C VAL A 124 -2.19 -2.08 -12.77
N PHE A 125 -1.70 -3.22 -12.28
CA PHE A 125 -0.90 -4.17 -13.07
C PHE A 125 -0.91 -5.55 -12.42
N SER A 126 -0.53 -6.60 -13.17
CA SER A 126 -0.30 -7.95 -12.66
C SER A 126 1.16 -8.09 -12.22
N ALA A 127 1.40 -8.49 -10.98
CA ALA A 127 2.73 -8.61 -10.40
C ALA A 127 3.39 -9.96 -10.71
N HIS A 128 2.67 -11.07 -10.49
CA HIS A 128 3.16 -12.43 -10.69
C HIS A 128 1.99 -13.43 -10.77
N PRO A 129 2.20 -14.63 -11.37
CA PRO A 129 1.25 -15.73 -11.25
C PRO A 129 1.25 -16.29 -9.83
N GLU A 130 0.08 -16.76 -9.36
CA GLU A 130 -0.09 -17.30 -8.01
C GLU A 130 -0.90 -18.62 -8.08
N PRO A 131 -0.27 -19.73 -8.51
CA PRO A 131 -0.95 -21.02 -8.56
C PRO A 131 -1.27 -21.52 -7.16
N PHE A 132 -2.51 -21.98 -6.95
CA PHE A 132 -2.92 -22.58 -5.70
C PHE A 132 -2.25 -23.95 -5.50
N GLN A 133 -1.63 -24.17 -4.36
CA GLN A 133 -0.91 -25.40 -4.05
C GLN A 133 -1.20 -25.85 -2.60
N ILE A 134 -1.37 -27.17 -2.44
CA ILE A 134 -1.44 -27.80 -1.11
C ILE A 134 -0.19 -28.66 -0.94
N ILE A 135 0.55 -28.39 0.12
CA ILE A 135 1.76 -29.15 0.46
C ILE A 135 1.47 -30.03 1.65
N ALA A 136 1.68 -31.33 1.48
CA ALA A 136 1.55 -32.30 2.55
C ALA A 136 2.92 -32.90 2.92
N ARG A 137 3.16 -33.14 4.21
CA ARG A 137 4.37 -33.82 4.68
C ARG A 137 4.43 -35.25 4.12
N LYS A 138 5.61 -35.69 3.68
CA LYS A 138 5.84 -37.09 3.29
C LYS A 138 5.38 -38.04 4.41
N GLY A 139 4.61 -39.06 4.07
CA GLY A 139 4.05 -40.02 5.02
C GLY A 139 2.77 -39.57 5.75
N SER A 140 2.22 -38.38 5.46
CA SER A 140 0.97 -37.88 6.06
C SER A 140 -0.28 -38.66 5.62
N ARG A 141 -0.19 -39.48 4.57
CA ARG A 141 -1.30 -40.20 3.92
C ARG A 141 -2.36 -39.28 3.32
N ILE A 142 -2.05 -37.98 3.14
CA ILE A 142 -2.92 -37.02 2.44
C ILE A 142 -2.69 -37.19 0.95
N LYS A 143 -3.75 -37.56 0.20
CA LYS A 143 -3.70 -37.80 -1.26
C LYS A 143 -4.74 -37.00 -2.02
N ASP A 144 -5.80 -36.59 -1.34
CA ASP A 144 -6.95 -35.90 -1.92
C ASP A 144 -7.67 -35.06 -0.87
N TRP A 145 -8.71 -34.34 -1.26
CA TRP A 145 -9.52 -33.50 -0.37
C TRP A 145 -10.17 -34.29 0.76
N LYS A 146 -10.67 -35.49 0.51
CA LYS A 146 -11.33 -36.32 1.53
C LYS A 146 -10.36 -36.73 2.65
N SER A 147 -9.10 -36.93 2.30
CA SER A 147 -8.06 -37.31 3.29
C SER A 147 -7.61 -36.16 4.16
N LEU A 148 -8.08 -34.92 3.92
CA LEU A 148 -7.89 -33.76 4.81
C LEU A 148 -8.78 -33.84 6.05
N LYS A 149 -9.88 -34.59 6.02
CA LYS A 149 -10.82 -34.69 7.14
C LYS A 149 -10.10 -35.12 8.43
N GLY A 150 -10.29 -34.33 9.49
CA GLY A 150 -9.65 -34.55 10.79
C GLY A 150 -8.17 -34.19 10.86
N LYS A 151 -7.61 -33.55 9.83
CA LYS A 151 -6.23 -33.06 9.81
C LYS A 151 -6.14 -31.60 10.19
N LYS A 152 -5.02 -31.20 10.81
CA LYS A 152 -4.69 -29.79 11.01
C LYS A 152 -4.09 -29.25 9.73
N VAL A 153 -4.77 -28.32 9.09
CA VAL A 153 -4.35 -27.69 7.84
C VAL A 153 -4.12 -26.20 8.07
N ASN A 154 -3.00 -25.67 7.61
CA ASN A 154 -2.78 -24.23 7.57
C ASN A 154 -3.40 -23.69 6.28
N ILE A 155 -4.48 -22.94 6.41
CA ILE A 155 -5.22 -22.38 5.29
C ILE A 155 -4.94 -20.88 5.08
N GLY A 156 -4.05 -20.30 5.84
CA GLY A 156 -3.71 -18.87 5.78
C GLY A 156 -4.39 -18.03 6.87
N ASN A 157 -3.99 -16.79 6.96
CA ASN A 157 -4.49 -15.83 7.94
C ASN A 157 -5.92 -15.36 7.60
N PRO A 158 -6.72 -14.94 8.60
CA PRO A 158 -7.96 -14.20 8.34
C PRO A 158 -7.68 -12.98 7.42
N GLY A 159 -8.51 -12.79 6.41
CA GLY A 159 -8.35 -11.71 5.43
C GLY A 159 -7.36 -12.02 4.30
N SER A 160 -6.66 -13.17 4.33
CA SER A 160 -5.82 -13.58 3.20
C SER A 160 -6.66 -14.16 2.05
N GLY A 161 -6.20 -13.92 0.81
CA GLY A 161 -6.81 -14.54 -0.37
C GLY A 161 -6.65 -16.05 -0.35
N GLN A 162 -5.50 -16.57 0.11
CA GLN A 162 -5.24 -17.99 0.27
C GLN A 162 -6.33 -18.68 1.12
N ARG A 163 -6.69 -18.10 2.27
CA ARG A 163 -7.73 -18.65 3.13
C ARG A 163 -9.08 -18.66 2.42
N GLY A 164 -9.46 -17.55 1.80
CA GLY A 164 -10.71 -17.47 1.07
C GLY A 164 -10.79 -18.48 -0.07
N THR A 165 -9.75 -18.62 -0.88
CA THR A 165 -9.69 -19.61 -1.97
C THR A 165 -9.75 -21.03 -1.43
N PHE A 166 -9.06 -21.33 -0.31
CA PHE A 166 -9.13 -22.66 0.32
C PHE A 166 -10.57 -22.99 0.78
N GLU A 167 -11.26 -22.05 1.43
CA GLU A 167 -12.64 -22.22 1.87
C GLU A 167 -13.60 -22.48 0.69
N VAL A 168 -13.44 -21.77 -0.44
CA VAL A 168 -14.21 -21.99 -1.66
C VAL A 168 -13.97 -23.40 -2.22
N LEU A 169 -12.71 -23.86 -2.21
CA LEU A 169 -12.37 -25.20 -2.67
C LEU A 169 -12.93 -26.29 -1.75
N MET A 170 -12.93 -26.08 -0.43
CA MET A 170 -13.57 -27.01 0.51
C MET A 170 -15.08 -27.13 0.23
N GLU A 171 -15.78 -26.00 0.08
CA GLU A 171 -17.20 -25.99 -0.30
C GLU A 171 -17.44 -26.79 -1.59
N ALA A 172 -16.63 -26.55 -2.63
CA ALA A 172 -16.76 -27.24 -3.92
C ALA A 172 -16.52 -28.76 -3.84
N HIS A 173 -15.74 -29.21 -2.87
CA HIS A 173 -15.43 -30.64 -2.66
C HIS A 173 -16.26 -31.29 -1.54
N GLY A 174 -17.21 -30.56 -0.92
CA GLY A 174 -18.05 -31.08 0.15
C GLY A 174 -17.24 -31.48 1.39
N VAL A 175 -16.19 -30.75 1.70
CA VAL A 175 -15.32 -30.98 2.89
C VAL A 175 -15.57 -29.84 3.88
N ASP A 176 -16.08 -30.20 5.07
CA ASP A 176 -16.32 -29.29 6.19
C ASP A 176 -15.12 -29.29 7.17
#